data_b9fafe947b3d16cdbe8c57215464d106
#
_entry.id   b9fafe947b3d16cdbe8c57215464d106
#
_cell.length_a   1.000
_cell.length_b   1.000
_cell.length_c   1.000
_cell.angle_alpha   90.00
_cell.angle_beta   90.00
_cell.angle_gamma   90.00
#
_symmetry.space_group_name_H-M   'P 1'
#
loop_
_entity.id
_entity.type
_entity.pdbx_description
1 polymer ?
#
loop_
_entity_poly.entity_id
_entity_poly.type
_entity_poly.pdbx_seq_one_letter_code
_entity_poly.pdbx_strand_id
1 'polypeptide(L)'
;VSNITRLGYDLIESESTRDLMSEKEGEAKKKAQKRLRRAKRQAMEWLSSLNDECAIDEVLERVMIDYYYTGNGYIEISRTALGAVGYIGHVPATTVRVRKARDGYVQIAGDKATYFRPFGKEFDNPLKNDSSPNEIIHIKNYSPLSGYYGVPEIVVALTSVAGTELSQRYNLDYFHNKATPRYVIVLKGASLSQTAQRQVMEFFETGVKGTNHRSLYVPLPPDTTEGKASFEMKPVESGVQEASFEKYIKMNNNFILMAHRVPVSKVGLAEGVSLAVARDADKTFSEQVVRPMQSRLEEKINKILRIDGSNMFDFKFNELSLSDEDTQSKIDERHIRNKIKVPNEIRARDGFPAIEGGDEPVELTARQAADASANTRQTRARDAERSAAASDSAGEARQPQGEGPASD
;
A
#
# COMPACT_ATOMS: atom_id res chain seq x y z
N VAL A 1 3.87 0.87 1.91
CA VAL A 1 4.96 0.76 2.89
C VAL A 1 4.85 1.85 3.93
N SER A 2 4.80 3.13 3.57
CA SER A 2 4.77 4.27 4.51
C SER A 2 3.71 4.15 5.62
N ASN A 3 2.51 3.66 5.31
CA ASN A 3 1.46 3.45 6.32
C ASN A 3 1.80 2.35 7.34
N ILE A 4 2.78 1.50 7.05
CA ILE A 4 3.22 0.43 7.95
C ILE A 4 4.31 0.95 8.89
N THR A 5 5.28 1.71 8.39
CA THR A 5 6.53 2.01 9.09
C THR A 5 6.65 3.46 9.59
N ARG A 6 6.11 4.44 8.86
CA ARG A 6 6.31 5.88 9.15
C ARG A 6 5.36 6.50 10.18
N LEU A 7 4.44 5.72 10.75
CA LEU A 7 3.56 6.23 11.83
C LEU A 7 4.30 6.37 13.17
N GLY A 8 5.58 6.01 13.20
CA GLY A 8 6.36 5.93 14.41
C GLY A 8 6.02 4.68 15.23
N TYR A 9 6.70 4.55 16.35
CA TYR A 9 6.55 3.43 17.28
C TYR A 9 6.66 3.89 18.71
N ASP A 10 6.21 3.06 19.64
CA ASP A 10 6.42 3.24 21.07
C ASP A 10 6.84 1.91 21.72
N LEU A 11 7.46 1.99 22.87
CA LEU A 11 7.73 0.86 23.74
C LEU A 11 6.63 0.80 24.80
N ILE A 12 5.75 -0.17 24.69
CA ILE A 12 4.69 -0.40 25.68
C ILE A 12 5.16 -1.38 26.74
N GLU A 13 4.61 -1.28 27.94
CA GLU A 13 4.89 -2.25 29.00
C GLU A 13 4.48 -3.65 28.58
N SER A 14 5.39 -4.63 28.71
CA SER A 14 5.06 -6.03 28.44
C SER A 14 4.00 -6.54 29.43
N GLU A 15 3.30 -7.61 29.07
CA GLU A 15 2.27 -8.21 29.93
C GLU A 15 2.82 -8.56 31.30
N SER A 16 4.00 -9.18 31.36
CA SER A 16 4.68 -9.53 32.63
C SER A 16 5.01 -8.30 33.48
N THR A 17 5.36 -7.19 32.85
CA THR A 17 5.65 -5.92 33.55
C THR A 17 4.38 -5.29 34.10
N ARG A 18 3.28 -5.32 33.33
CA ARG A 18 1.97 -4.82 33.77
C ARG A 18 1.45 -5.60 34.98
N ASP A 19 1.58 -6.93 34.96
CA ASP A 19 1.17 -7.78 36.07
C ASP A 19 1.95 -7.46 37.34
N LEU A 20 3.29 -7.38 37.23
CA LEU A 20 4.16 -6.98 38.35
C LEU A 20 3.87 -5.57 38.88
N MET A 21 3.37 -4.67 38.04
CA MET A 21 3.00 -3.31 38.43
C MET A 21 1.61 -3.25 39.06
N SER A 22 0.70 -4.14 38.69
CA SER A 22 -0.64 -4.24 39.27
C SER A 22 -0.61 -4.69 40.73
N GLU A 23 0.36 -5.54 41.09
CA GLU A 23 0.54 -6.05 42.46
C GLU A 23 1.12 -5.03 43.45
N LYS A 24 1.62 -3.87 42.96
CA LYS A 24 2.24 -2.85 43.81
C LYS A 24 1.25 -1.76 44.17
N GLU A 25 1.33 -1.30 45.42
CA GLU A 25 0.48 -0.23 45.95
C GLU A 25 1.32 0.92 46.58
N GLY A 26 0.70 2.07 46.74
CA GLY A 26 1.23 3.22 47.46
C GLY A 26 2.57 3.76 46.90
N GLU A 27 3.52 4.02 47.81
CA GLU A 27 4.84 4.56 47.45
C GLU A 27 5.70 3.61 46.63
N ALA A 28 5.55 2.30 46.84
CA ALA A 28 6.21 1.28 46.06
C ALA A 28 5.84 1.36 44.58
N LYS A 29 4.56 1.60 44.30
CA LYS A 29 4.05 1.80 42.92
C LYS A 29 4.65 3.04 42.26
N LYS A 30 4.67 4.19 42.97
CA LYS A 30 5.26 5.43 42.44
C LYS A 30 6.76 5.27 42.13
N LYS A 31 7.50 4.60 43.02
CA LYS A 31 8.97 4.34 42.82
C LYS A 31 9.18 3.40 41.64
N ALA A 32 8.36 2.37 41.48
CA ALA A 32 8.42 1.44 40.36
C ALA A 32 8.07 2.13 39.03
N GLN A 33 7.05 2.98 38.99
CA GLN A 33 6.68 3.78 37.80
C GLN A 33 7.83 4.72 37.38
N LYS A 34 8.51 5.39 38.35
CA LYS A 34 9.64 6.25 38.04
C LYS A 34 10.81 5.46 37.43
N ARG A 35 11.08 4.25 37.96
CA ARG A 35 12.10 3.35 37.43
C ARG A 35 11.74 2.90 36.01
N LEU A 36 10.48 2.52 35.79
CA LEU A 36 9.99 2.05 34.50
C LEU A 36 10.07 3.14 33.42
N ARG A 37 9.69 4.39 33.73
CA ARG A 37 9.85 5.54 32.83
C ARG A 37 11.32 5.78 32.44
N ARG A 38 12.25 5.62 33.40
CA ARG A 38 13.68 5.72 33.11
C ARG A 38 14.18 4.60 32.24
N ALA A 39 13.76 3.36 32.52
CA ALA A 39 14.09 2.20 31.70
C ALA A 39 13.53 2.31 30.28
N LYS A 40 12.28 2.80 30.12
CA LYS A 40 11.69 3.07 28.80
C LYS A 40 12.54 4.05 28.00
N ARG A 41 12.95 5.15 28.61
CA ARG A 41 13.82 6.15 27.95
C ARG A 41 15.15 5.53 27.52
N GLN A 42 15.79 4.78 28.38
CA GLN A 42 17.05 4.11 28.07
C GLN A 42 16.88 3.08 26.94
N ALA A 43 15.78 2.34 26.93
CA ALA A 43 15.48 1.39 25.86
C ALA A 43 15.21 2.09 24.50
N MET A 44 14.53 3.25 24.53
CA MET A 44 14.33 4.07 23.33
C MET A 44 15.65 4.65 22.80
N GLU A 45 16.49 5.19 23.70
CA GLU A 45 17.83 5.70 23.36
C GLU A 45 18.71 4.59 22.78
N TRP A 46 18.71 3.40 23.40
CA TRP A 46 19.43 2.25 22.90
C TRP A 46 18.92 1.84 21.50
N LEU A 47 17.60 1.74 21.31
CA LEU A 47 17.03 1.37 20.02
C LEU A 47 17.39 2.37 18.90
N SER A 48 17.46 3.66 19.24
CA SER A 48 17.89 4.71 18.30
C SER A 48 19.39 4.70 18.03
N SER A 49 20.21 4.14 18.93
CA SER A 49 21.67 4.05 18.77
C SER A 49 22.16 2.80 18.04
N LEU A 50 21.26 1.88 17.67
CA LEU A 50 21.63 0.63 16.98
C LEU A 50 22.05 0.82 15.52
N ASN A 51 21.79 1.98 14.94
CA ASN A 51 22.22 2.32 13.59
C ASN A 51 22.51 3.82 13.54
N ASP A 52 23.74 4.19 13.20
CA ASP A 52 24.19 5.58 13.13
C ASP A 52 23.74 6.30 11.85
N GLU A 53 23.37 5.53 10.80
CA GLU A 53 23.00 6.09 9.50
C GLU A 53 21.49 6.28 9.35
N CYS A 54 20.70 5.39 9.95
CA CYS A 54 19.26 5.33 9.74
C CYS A 54 18.52 5.05 11.04
N ALA A 55 17.38 5.71 11.25
CA ALA A 55 16.47 5.35 12.32
C ALA A 55 15.85 3.97 12.07
N ILE A 56 15.38 3.29 13.12
CA ILE A 56 14.84 1.93 13.02
C ILE A 56 13.62 1.84 12.09
N ASP A 57 12.78 2.85 12.07
CA ASP A 57 11.62 2.95 11.17
C ASP A 57 12.05 3.06 9.70
N GLU A 58 13.14 3.75 9.39
CA GLU A 58 13.72 3.81 8.05
C GLU A 58 14.33 2.45 7.64
N VAL A 59 15.03 1.77 8.55
CA VAL A 59 15.53 0.41 8.30
C VAL A 59 14.37 -0.52 7.96
N LEU A 60 13.29 -0.48 8.75
CA LEU A 60 12.09 -1.28 8.51
C LEU A 60 11.39 -0.89 7.21
N GLU A 61 11.39 0.38 6.84
CA GLU A 61 10.84 0.83 5.56
C GLU A 61 11.60 0.21 4.38
N ARG A 62 12.94 0.25 4.39
CA ARG A 62 13.78 -0.37 3.35
C ARG A 62 13.54 -1.87 3.26
N VAL A 63 13.43 -2.56 4.39
CA VAL A 63 13.10 -3.99 4.46
C VAL A 63 11.72 -4.27 3.85
N MET A 64 10.74 -3.40 4.11
CA MET A 64 9.39 -3.56 3.56
C MET A 64 9.30 -3.21 2.07
N ILE A 65 10.10 -2.28 1.57
CA ILE A 65 10.22 -2.03 0.13
C ILE A 65 10.72 -3.32 -0.56
N ASP A 66 11.79 -3.91 -0.05
CA ASP A 66 12.31 -5.17 -0.58
C ASP A 66 11.29 -6.31 -0.50
N TYR A 67 10.58 -6.41 0.62
CA TYR A 67 9.52 -7.41 0.81
C TYR A 67 8.42 -7.31 -0.26
N TYR A 68 7.93 -6.10 -0.55
CA TYR A 68 6.91 -5.92 -1.59
C TYR A 68 7.45 -6.07 -3.01
N TYR A 69 8.71 -5.70 -3.23
CA TYR A 69 9.36 -5.80 -4.54
C TYR A 69 9.78 -7.23 -4.91
N THR A 70 10.36 -7.98 -3.94
CA THR A 70 10.95 -9.31 -4.19
C THR A 70 10.19 -10.46 -3.50
N GLY A 71 9.27 -10.15 -2.60
CA GLY A 71 8.66 -11.12 -1.68
C GLY A 71 9.53 -11.43 -0.46
N ASN A 72 10.68 -10.76 -0.29
CA ASN A 72 11.67 -11.06 0.75
C ASN A 72 12.25 -9.76 1.32
N GLY A 73 12.40 -9.68 2.63
CA GLY A 73 13.08 -8.61 3.32
C GLY A 73 14.05 -9.17 4.34
N TYR A 74 15.19 -8.53 4.53
CA TYR A 74 16.26 -9.01 5.40
C TYR A 74 16.70 -7.92 6.38
N ILE A 75 16.70 -8.27 7.67
CA ILE A 75 17.23 -7.44 8.74
C ILE A 75 18.55 -8.07 9.20
N GLU A 76 19.63 -7.32 9.11
CA GLU A 76 20.93 -7.69 9.66
C GLU A 76 21.02 -7.31 11.13
N ILE A 77 21.62 -8.17 11.92
CA ILE A 77 21.90 -7.95 13.33
C ILE A 77 23.35 -8.32 13.59
N SER A 78 24.09 -7.38 14.14
CA SER A 78 25.45 -7.61 14.63
C SER A 78 25.49 -7.56 16.15
N ARG A 79 26.32 -8.41 16.75
CA ARG A 79 26.50 -8.46 18.20
C ARG A 79 27.83 -7.84 18.62
N THR A 80 27.81 -7.21 19.77
CA THR A 80 29.02 -6.78 20.48
C THR A 80 29.82 -7.99 20.95
N ALA A 81 31.06 -7.77 21.35
CA ALA A 81 31.92 -8.80 21.95
C ALA A 81 31.29 -9.44 23.22
N LEU A 82 30.39 -8.75 23.91
CA LEU A 82 29.67 -9.24 25.09
C LEU A 82 28.38 -10.01 24.72
N GLY A 83 28.09 -10.17 23.42
CA GLY A 83 26.92 -10.91 22.95
C GLY A 83 25.62 -10.06 22.86
N ALA A 84 25.62 -8.81 23.31
CA ALA A 84 24.50 -7.89 23.19
C ALA A 84 24.31 -7.45 21.73
N VAL A 85 23.09 -7.06 21.35
CA VAL A 85 22.82 -6.48 20.02
C VAL A 85 23.46 -5.09 19.95
N GLY A 86 24.36 -4.90 19.00
CA GLY A 86 25.09 -3.64 18.79
C GLY A 86 24.73 -2.93 17.49
N TYR A 87 24.07 -3.62 16.54
CA TYR A 87 23.68 -3.05 15.27
C TYR A 87 22.45 -3.73 14.69
N ILE A 88 21.58 -2.95 14.10
CA ILE A 88 20.44 -3.41 13.28
C ILE A 88 20.48 -2.66 11.94
N GLY A 89 20.45 -3.38 10.84
CA GLY A 89 20.51 -2.79 9.50
C GLY A 89 19.67 -3.53 8.48
N HIS A 90 19.58 -2.94 7.30
CA HIS A 90 18.92 -3.51 6.13
C HIS A 90 19.95 -4.15 5.19
N VAL A 91 19.64 -5.34 4.68
CA VAL A 91 20.43 -5.97 3.61
C VAL A 91 19.57 -6.07 2.35
N PRO A 92 20.02 -5.51 1.21
CA PRO A 92 19.23 -5.53 -0.03
C PRO A 92 18.88 -6.96 -0.48
N ALA A 93 17.61 -7.25 -0.63
CA ALA A 93 17.11 -8.60 -0.89
C ALA A 93 17.62 -9.18 -2.23
N THR A 94 17.91 -8.34 -3.20
CA THR A 94 18.43 -8.75 -4.52
C THR A 94 19.83 -9.35 -4.43
N THR A 95 20.60 -9.00 -3.39
CA THR A 95 21.98 -9.48 -3.18
C THR A 95 22.06 -10.74 -2.33
N VAL A 96 20.99 -11.08 -1.58
CA VAL A 96 21.00 -12.20 -0.64
C VAL A 96 20.60 -13.51 -1.33
N ARG A 97 21.31 -14.57 -1.00
CA ARG A 97 20.99 -15.95 -1.42
C ARG A 97 20.83 -16.84 -0.20
N VAL A 98 19.77 -17.64 -0.18
CA VAL A 98 19.56 -18.67 0.85
C VAL A 98 20.41 -19.89 0.52
N ARG A 99 21.18 -20.39 1.46
CA ARG A 99 22.00 -21.58 1.27
C ARG A 99 21.13 -22.81 1.00
N LYS A 100 21.67 -23.77 0.21
CA LYS A 100 20.96 -25.01 -0.16
C LYS A 100 20.47 -25.79 1.05
N ALA A 101 21.28 -25.85 2.12
CA ALA A 101 20.93 -26.50 3.37
C ALA A 101 19.89 -25.76 4.21
N ARG A 102 19.54 -24.51 3.85
CA ARG A 102 18.63 -23.61 4.59
C ARG A 102 19.12 -23.26 6.01
N ASP A 103 20.40 -23.37 6.23
CA ASP A 103 21.08 -23.15 7.50
C ASP A 103 21.72 -21.76 7.61
N GLY A 104 21.65 -20.94 6.55
CA GLY A 104 22.21 -19.60 6.51
C GLY A 104 21.97 -18.89 5.21
N TYR A 105 22.59 -17.72 5.10
CA TYR A 105 22.47 -16.81 3.97
C TYR A 105 23.83 -16.38 3.48
N VAL A 106 23.92 -16.00 2.24
CA VAL A 106 25.10 -15.37 1.66
C VAL A 106 24.70 -14.13 0.87
N GLN A 107 25.31 -13.01 1.17
CA GLN A 107 25.22 -11.80 0.36
C GLN A 107 26.35 -11.83 -0.67
N ILE A 108 25.97 -11.57 -1.92
CA ILE A 108 26.91 -11.44 -3.03
C ILE A 108 26.85 -9.97 -3.49
N ALA A 109 27.91 -9.21 -3.23
CA ALA A 109 28.03 -7.81 -3.61
C ALA A 109 29.37 -7.63 -4.36
N GLY A 110 29.28 -7.50 -5.68
CA GLY A 110 30.46 -7.56 -6.55
C GLY A 110 31.19 -8.91 -6.40
N ASP A 111 32.49 -8.85 -6.12
CA ASP A 111 33.33 -10.06 -5.94
C ASP A 111 33.40 -10.56 -4.49
N LYS A 112 32.63 -9.93 -3.58
CA LYS A 112 32.64 -10.30 -2.16
C LYS A 112 31.42 -11.15 -1.82
N ALA A 113 31.66 -12.26 -1.12
CA ALA A 113 30.64 -13.11 -0.51
C ALA A 113 30.70 -12.96 1.03
N THR A 114 29.63 -12.47 1.62
CA THR A 114 29.51 -12.35 3.08
C THR A 114 28.45 -13.34 3.57
N TYR A 115 28.84 -14.17 4.53
CA TYR A 115 27.95 -15.19 5.10
C TYR A 115 27.24 -14.65 6.34
N PHE A 116 25.98 -15.07 6.52
CA PHE A 116 25.15 -14.73 7.66
C PHE A 116 24.50 -15.97 8.22
N ARG A 117 24.32 -16.00 9.52
CA ARG A 117 23.55 -17.04 10.21
C ARG A 117 22.09 -16.59 10.40
N PRO A 118 21.16 -17.54 10.51
CA PRO A 118 19.80 -17.20 10.92
C PRO A 118 19.80 -16.71 12.37
N PHE A 119 18.98 -15.70 12.64
CA PHE A 119 18.91 -15.09 13.97
C PHE A 119 18.63 -16.10 15.09
N GLY A 120 19.49 -16.11 16.09
CA GLY A 120 19.41 -16.97 17.28
C GLY A 120 19.66 -18.47 17.00
N LYS A 121 20.28 -18.82 15.86
CA LYS A 121 20.66 -20.21 15.55
C LYS A 121 22.17 -20.32 15.43
N GLU A 122 22.66 -21.52 15.72
CA GLU A 122 24.05 -21.90 15.42
C GLU A 122 24.21 -22.03 13.89
N PHE A 123 25.43 -21.77 13.43
CA PHE A 123 25.77 -21.79 12.02
C PHE A 123 27.20 -22.30 11.83
N ASP A 124 27.36 -23.33 11.01
CA ASP A 124 28.68 -23.78 10.59
C ASP A 124 29.23 -22.83 9.52
N ASN A 125 30.19 -21.97 9.93
CA ASN A 125 30.76 -20.96 9.07
C ASN A 125 31.62 -21.58 7.97
N PRO A 126 31.24 -21.47 6.68
CA PRO A 126 32.02 -22.07 5.58
C PRO A 126 33.42 -21.50 5.44
N LEU A 127 33.62 -20.26 5.91
CA LEU A 127 34.93 -19.60 5.82
C LEU A 127 35.95 -20.09 6.86
N LYS A 128 35.47 -20.84 7.88
CA LYS A 128 36.31 -21.40 8.95
C LYS A 128 37.23 -20.35 9.62
N ASN A 129 36.81 -19.08 9.60
CA ASN A 129 37.47 -18.00 10.32
C ASN A 129 36.88 -17.89 11.73
N ASP A 130 37.66 -17.35 12.67
CA ASP A 130 37.29 -17.22 14.09
C ASP A 130 36.17 -16.21 14.33
N SER A 131 35.78 -15.43 13.33
CA SER A 131 34.70 -14.45 13.45
C SER A 131 33.33 -15.11 13.27
N SER A 132 32.47 -14.99 14.28
CA SER A 132 31.07 -15.39 14.14
C SER A 132 30.37 -14.45 13.14
N PRO A 133 29.72 -14.99 12.09
CA PRO A 133 29.02 -14.16 11.12
C PRO A 133 27.84 -13.44 11.76
N ASN A 134 27.51 -12.24 11.24
CA ASN A 134 26.32 -11.51 11.62
C ASN A 134 25.06 -12.34 11.37
N GLU A 135 23.99 -11.96 12.06
CA GLU A 135 22.72 -12.66 12.00
C GLU A 135 21.77 -12.01 11.00
N ILE A 136 20.88 -12.79 10.41
CA ILE A 136 19.79 -12.29 9.56
C ILE A 136 18.44 -12.78 10.07
N ILE A 137 17.48 -11.84 10.13
CA ILE A 137 16.06 -12.15 10.18
C ILE A 137 15.50 -12.05 8.77
N HIS A 138 15.00 -13.15 8.23
CA HIS A 138 14.34 -13.22 6.93
C HIS A 138 12.82 -13.08 7.09
N ILE A 139 12.26 -12.03 6.54
CA ILE A 139 10.83 -11.77 6.44
C ILE A 139 10.43 -12.11 5.00
N LYS A 140 9.63 -13.16 4.82
CA LYS A 140 9.24 -13.58 3.47
C LYS A 140 7.74 -13.67 3.31
N ASN A 141 7.25 -13.32 2.13
CA ASN A 141 5.88 -13.59 1.74
C ASN A 141 5.74 -15.07 1.39
N TYR A 142 5.01 -15.81 2.20
CA TYR A 142 4.89 -17.25 2.05
C TYR A 142 4.33 -17.61 0.66
N SER A 143 4.99 -18.57 0.03
CA SER A 143 4.49 -19.23 -1.18
C SER A 143 4.67 -20.73 -1.08
N PRO A 144 3.66 -21.53 -1.39
CA PRO A 144 3.80 -23.00 -1.43
C PRO A 144 4.73 -23.46 -2.55
N LEU A 145 5.02 -22.61 -3.53
CA LEU A 145 5.87 -22.92 -4.68
C LEU A 145 7.36 -22.84 -4.37
N SER A 146 7.75 -22.17 -3.27
CA SER A 146 9.16 -22.01 -2.90
C SER A 146 9.38 -22.19 -1.40
N GLY A 147 10.23 -23.14 -1.05
CA GLY A 147 10.69 -23.30 0.33
C GLY A 147 11.80 -22.34 0.75
N TYR A 148 12.47 -21.69 -0.21
CA TYR A 148 13.62 -20.82 0.01
C TYR A 148 13.22 -19.35 0.12
N TYR A 149 12.48 -18.86 -0.86
CA TYR A 149 12.13 -17.45 -1.02
C TYR A 149 10.63 -17.23 -0.93
N GLY A 150 10.26 -16.03 -0.54
CA GLY A 150 8.91 -15.52 -0.72
C GLY A 150 8.67 -15.11 -2.17
N VAL A 151 7.40 -14.94 -2.52
CA VAL A 151 6.96 -14.46 -3.85
C VAL A 151 6.23 -13.13 -3.66
N PRO A 152 6.56 -12.09 -4.42
CA PRO A 152 5.90 -10.79 -4.28
C PRO A 152 4.45 -10.83 -4.75
N GLU A 153 3.59 -10.02 -4.13
CA GLU A 153 2.15 -9.99 -4.44
C GLU A 153 1.84 -9.58 -5.88
N ILE A 154 2.71 -8.77 -6.49
CA ILE A 154 2.56 -8.28 -7.87
C ILE A 154 2.51 -9.41 -8.92
N VAL A 155 3.04 -10.59 -8.60
CA VAL A 155 3.10 -11.74 -9.53
C VAL A 155 1.72 -12.10 -10.09
N VAL A 156 0.66 -11.98 -9.29
CA VAL A 156 -0.71 -12.27 -9.73
C VAL A 156 -1.25 -11.25 -10.74
N ALA A 157 -0.65 -10.06 -10.81
CA ALA A 157 -1.05 -8.98 -11.70
C ALA A 157 -0.05 -8.72 -12.85
N LEU A 158 0.95 -9.59 -13.06
CA LEU A 158 1.98 -9.39 -14.10
C LEU A 158 1.39 -9.21 -15.49
N THR A 159 0.32 -9.94 -15.83
CA THR A 159 -0.38 -9.79 -17.11
C THR A 159 -0.97 -8.39 -17.26
N SER A 160 -1.53 -7.83 -16.17
CA SER A 160 -2.09 -6.47 -16.19
C SER A 160 -0.98 -5.42 -16.30
N VAL A 161 0.16 -5.62 -15.65
CA VAL A 161 1.34 -4.76 -15.79
C VAL A 161 1.84 -4.77 -17.23
N ALA A 162 2.05 -5.95 -17.82
CA ALA A 162 2.48 -6.10 -19.20
C ALA A 162 1.44 -5.50 -20.18
N GLY A 163 0.15 -5.72 -19.95
CA GLY A 163 -0.92 -5.15 -20.76
C GLY A 163 -0.94 -3.62 -20.74
N THR A 164 -0.72 -3.02 -19.57
CA THR A 164 -0.62 -1.56 -19.44
C THR A 164 0.61 -1.01 -20.18
N GLU A 165 1.77 -1.66 -20.00
CA GLU A 165 3.01 -1.27 -20.70
C GLU A 165 2.84 -1.35 -22.22
N LEU A 166 2.30 -2.46 -22.73
CA LEU A 166 2.07 -2.64 -24.17
C LEU A 166 1.08 -1.59 -24.72
N SER A 167 0.03 -1.27 -23.98
CA SER A 167 -0.91 -0.22 -24.37
C SER A 167 -0.26 1.16 -24.41
N GLN A 168 0.58 1.48 -23.45
CA GLN A 168 1.33 2.74 -23.42
C GLN A 168 2.35 2.81 -24.57
N ARG A 169 3.08 1.72 -24.85
CA ARG A 169 4.01 1.64 -25.99
C ARG A 169 3.25 1.82 -27.31
N TYR A 170 2.12 1.12 -27.48
CA TYR A 170 1.31 1.27 -28.68
C TYR A 170 0.86 2.73 -28.89
N ASN A 171 0.38 3.39 -27.84
CA ASN A 171 0.00 4.80 -27.93
C ASN A 171 1.21 5.68 -28.29
N LEU A 172 2.35 5.45 -27.66
CA LEU A 172 3.59 6.20 -27.94
C LEU A 172 4.04 6.00 -29.41
N ASP A 173 4.05 4.75 -29.88
CA ASP A 173 4.39 4.42 -31.26
C ASP A 173 3.38 4.99 -32.25
N TYR A 174 2.10 5.01 -31.90
CA TYR A 174 1.05 5.64 -32.69
C TYR A 174 1.30 7.15 -32.85
N PHE A 175 1.68 7.85 -31.77
CA PHE A 175 1.99 9.27 -31.84
C PHE A 175 3.32 9.55 -32.57
N HIS A 176 4.35 8.74 -32.35
CA HIS A 176 5.66 8.92 -32.99
C HIS A 176 5.65 8.55 -34.46
N ASN A 177 5.08 7.40 -34.81
CA ASN A 177 5.20 6.83 -36.13
C ASN A 177 3.93 7.01 -36.96
N LYS A 178 2.80 7.47 -36.35
CA LYS A 178 1.46 7.45 -36.96
C LYS A 178 1.23 6.09 -37.66
N ALA A 179 1.47 5.01 -36.93
CA ALA A 179 1.81 3.65 -37.38
C ALA A 179 0.76 2.91 -38.24
N THR A 180 -0.34 3.52 -38.56
CA THR A 180 -1.28 2.96 -39.54
C THR A 180 -1.25 3.80 -40.79
N PRO A 181 -1.12 3.18 -41.99
CA PRO A 181 -1.32 3.91 -43.24
C PRO A 181 -2.74 4.47 -43.21
N ARG A 182 -2.82 5.80 -43.11
CA ARG A 182 -4.12 6.49 -43.02
C ARG A 182 -4.97 6.30 -44.25
N TYR A 183 -4.35 5.98 -45.36
CA TYR A 183 -5.02 5.91 -46.65
C TYR A 183 -4.47 4.75 -47.50
N VAL A 184 -5.36 4.03 -48.17
CA VAL A 184 -5.04 3.21 -49.32
C VAL A 184 -5.33 4.01 -50.55
N ILE A 185 -4.36 4.13 -51.42
CA ILE A 185 -4.49 4.80 -52.71
C ILE A 185 -4.90 3.73 -53.73
N VAL A 186 -6.08 3.84 -54.28
CA VAL A 186 -6.59 2.95 -55.33
C VAL A 186 -6.64 3.70 -56.66
N LEU A 187 -5.83 3.25 -57.60
CA LEU A 187 -5.85 3.73 -58.98
C LEU A 187 -6.70 2.80 -59.83
N LYS A 188 -7.69 3.32 -60.51
CA LYS A 188 -8.51 2.56 -61.47
C LYS A 188 -8.37 3.17 -62.87
N GLY A 189 -8.18 2.36 -63.88
CA GLY A 189 -8.14 2.79 -65.29
C GLY A 189 -6.90 3.55 -65.73
N ALA A 190 -5.87 3.68 -64.87
CA ALA A 190 -4.59 4.32 -65.24
C ALA A 190 -3.42 3.67 -64.49
N SER A 191 -2.23 3.68 -65.06
CA SER A 191 -0.96 3.33 -64.44
C SER A 191 -0.15 4.59 -64.20
N LEU A 192 0.40 4.76 -62.97
CA LEU A 192 1.32 5.85 -62.72
C LEU A 192 2.63 5.65 -63.46
N SER A 193 3.19 6.73 -64.02
CA SER A 193 4.56 6.73 -64.47
C SER A 193 5.52 6.44 -63.32
N GLN A 194 6.69 5.88 -63.62
CA GLN A 194 7.74 5.62 -62.61
C GLN A 194 8.10 6.85 -61.80
N THR A 195 8.07 8.04 -62.43
CA THR A 195 8.35 9.33 -61.80
C THR A 195 7.26 9.68 -60.79
N ALA A 196 5.98 9.49 -61.17
CA ALA A 196 4.83 9.76 -60.28
C ALA A 196 4.75 8.76 -59.13
N GLN A 197 5.07 7.48 -59.37
CA GLN A 197 5.18 6.47 -58.28
C GLN A 197 6.24 6.89 -57.24
N ARG A 198 7.42 7.31 -57.70
CA ARG A 198 8.52 7.74 -56.82
C ARG A 198 8.11 9.00 -56.00
N GLN A 199 7.46 9.95 -56.63
CA GLN A 199 6.94 11.15 -55.95
C GLN A 199 5.91 10.83 -54.85
N VAL A 200 5.03 9.89 -55.12
CA VAL A 200 4.04 9.40 -54.17
C VAL A 200 4.75 8.71 -52.97
N MET A 201 5.71 7.81 -53.25
CA MET A 201 6.48 7.14 -52.21
C MET A 201 7.29 8.14 -51.36
N GLU A 202 8.00 9.06 -52.00
CA GLU A 202 8.78 10.10 -51.33
C GLU A 202 7.90 11.02 -50.46
N PHE A 203 6.67 11.33 -50.94
CA PHE A 203 5.70 12.10 -50.16
C PHE A 203 5.30 11.34 -48.87
N PHE A 204 5.03 10.03 -48.94
CA PHE A 204 4.65 9.24 -47.78
C PHE A 204 5.84 8.99 -46.85
N GLU A 205 7.05 8.85 -47.36
CA GLU A 205 8.24 8.65 -46.53
C GLU A 205 8.73 9.92 -45.84
N THR A 206 8.65 11.05 -46.48
CA THR A 206 9.22 12.33 -46.00
C THR A 206 8.17 13.36 -45.63
N GLY A 207 7.05 13.42 -46.34
CA GLY A 207 6.02 14.44 -46.19
C GLY A 207 5.03 14.16 -45.06
N VAL A 208 4.79 12.89 -44.75
CA VAL A 208 3.81 12.47 -43.70
C VAL A 208 4.45 12.44 -42.31
N LYS A 209 5.77 12.31 -42.19
CA LYS A 209 6.52 12.29 -40.92
C LYS A 209 6.77 13.68 -40.30
N GLY A 210 6.32 14.78 -40.95
CA GLY A 210 6.54 16.14 -40.49
C GLY A 210 5.28 16.83 -39.96
N THR A 211 5.46 17.93 -39.22
CA THR A 211 4.38 18.76 -38.64
C THR A 211 3.62 19.61 -39.69
N ASN A 212 4.01 19.58 -40.96
CA ASN A 212 3.43 20.39 -42.00
C ASN A 212 2.44 19.57 -42.84
N HIS A 213 1.18 19.98 -42.89
CA HIS A 213 0.19 19.43 -43.83
C HIS A 213 0.57 19.82 -45.26
N ARG A 214 1.17 18.89 -45.99
CA ARG A 214 1.47 19.07 -47.41
C ARG A 214 0.39 18.40 -48.25
N SER A 215 -0.07 19.09 -49.28
CA SER A 215 -0.99 18.54 -50.28
C SER A 215 -0.19 17.77 -51.33
N LEU A 216 -0.63 16.53 -51.61
CA LEU A 216 -0.06 15.72 -52.66
C LEU A 216 -0.87 15.98 -53.97
N TYR A 217 -0.19 16.46 -55.02
CA TYR A 217 -0.76 16.56 -56.35
C TYR A 217 -0.26 15.41 -57.21
N VAL A 218 -1.18 14.57 -57.65
CA VAL A 218 -0.87 13.43 -58.54
C VAL A 218 -1.51 13.68 -59.92
N PRO A 219 -0.71 14.00 -60.96
CA PRO A 219 -1.23 14.16 -62.31
C PRO A 219 -1.58 12.76 -62.84
N LEU A 220 -2.80 12.59 -63.31
CA LEU A 220 -3.25 11.42 -64.03
C LEU A 220 -3.10 11.69 -65.55
N PRO A 221 -2.63 10.72 -66.38
CA PRO A 221 -2.58 10.92 -67.77
C PRO A 221 -3.99 11.06 -68.36
N PRO A 222 -4.21 11.85 -69.40
CA PRO A 222 -5.50 11.97 -70.08
C PRO A 222 -5.92 10.64 -70.62
N ASP A 223 -7.19 10.30 -70.43
CA ASP A 223 -7.78 9.04 -70.80
C ASP A 223 -7.88 8.90 -72.30
N THR A 224 -7.36 7.83 -72.88
CA THR A 224 -7.40 7.58 -74.33
C THR A 224 -8.26 6.38 -74.72
N THR A 225 -8.90 5.66 -73.77
CA THR A 225 -9.75 4.51 -74.09
C THR A 225 -10.68 4.17 -72.94
N GLU A 226 -11.98 4.20 -73.19
CA GLU A 226 -13.15 3.64 -72.44
C GLU A 226 -13.00 3.28 -70.95
N GLY A 227 -12.56 4.18 -70.15
CA GLY A 227 -12.51 3.98 -68.69
C GLY A 227 -12.04 5.22 -67.98
N LYS A 228 -12.92 5.92 -67.26
CA LYS A 228 -12.52 7.11 -66.50
C LYS A 228 -11.42 6.77 -65.49
N ALA A 229 -10.24 7.30 -65.69
CA ALA A 229 -9.16 7.22 -64.73
C ALA A 229 -9.61 7.87 -63.40
N SER A 230 -9.60 7.13 -62.31
CA SER A 230 -9.94 7.66 -61.01
C SER A 230 -8.85 7.35 -59.96
N PHE A 231 -8.58 8.35 -59.13
CA PHE A 231 -7.73 8.29 -57.97
C PHE A 231 -8.60 8.37 -56.71
N GLU A 232 -8.66 7.27 -55.97
CA GLU A 232 -9.41 7.22 -54.71
C GLU A 232 -8.47 7.05 -53.56
N MET A 233 -8.54 7.95 -52.55
CA MET A 233 -7.91 7.76 -51.27
C MET A 233 -8.98 7.22 -50.32
N LYS A 234 -8.80 5.98 -49.86
CA LYS A 234 -9.65 5.41 -48.83
C LYS A 234 -8.95 5.42 -47.50
N PRO A 235 -9.53 6.07 -46.48
CA PRO A 235 -8.96 5.96 -45.14
C PRO A 235 -9.04 4.49 -44.68
N VAL A 236 -7.94 3.98 -44.18
CA VAL A 236 -7.83 2.61 -43.61
C VAL A 236 -8.06 2.67 -42.09
N GLU A 237 -8.38 3.82 -41.56
CA GLU A 237 -8.68 3.94 -40.14
C GLU A 237 -9.82 2.98 -39.78
N SER A 238 -9.46 1.76 -39.35
CA SER A 238 -10.29 1.03 -38.41
C SER A 238 -10.28 1.91 -37.16
N GLY A 239 -11.44 2.49 -36.83
CA GLY A 239 -11.60 3.26 -35.62
C GLY A 239 -11.24 2.39 -34.40
N VAL A 240 -9.98 2.34 -34.05
CA VAL A 240 -9.56 1.87 -32.74
C VAL A 240 -10.18 2.87 -31.79
N GLN A 241 -11.26 2.46 -31.15
CA GLN A 241 -11.98 3.33 -30.24
C GLN A 241 -11.02 3.67 -29.09
N GLU A 242 -10.51 4.90 -29.07
CA GLU A 242 -9.62 5.41 -28.01
C GLU A 242 -10.20 5.09 -26.62
N ALA A 243 -11.53 5.13 -26.50
CA ALA A 243 -12.25 4.73 -25.30
C ALA A 243 -12.03 3.26 -24.87
N SER A 244 -11.63 2.36 -25.76
CA SER A 244 -11.37 0.95 -25.40
C SER A 244 -10.02 0.81 -24.69
N PHE A 245 -9.00 1.56 -25.08
CA PHE A 245 -7.70 1.57 -24.41
C PHE A 245 -7.76 2.21 -23.04
N GLU A 246 -8.51 3.30 -22.89
CA GLU A 246 -8.72 3.92 -21.58
C GLU A 246 -9.37 2.96 -20.59
N LYS A 247 -10.46 2.31 -20.98
CA LYS A 247 -11.13 1.29 -20.17
C LYS A 247 -10.21 0.13 -19.82
N TYR A 248 -9.41 -0.34 -20.78
CA TYR A 248 -8.47 -1.43 -20.58
C TYR A 248 -7.36 -1.07 -19.59
N ILE A 249 -6.77 0.12 -19.73
CA ILE A 249 -5.75 0.63 -18.78
C ILE A 249 -6.34 0.80 -17.38
N LYS A 250 -7.55 1.37 -17.28
CA LYS A 250 -8.26 1.55 -16.00
C LYS A 250 -8.54 0.21 -15.32
N MET A 251 -8.97 -0.79 -16.10
CA MET A 251 -9.19 -2.16 -15.61
C MET A 251 -7.86 -2.80 -15.11
N ASN A 252 -6.78 -2.70 -15.86
CA ASN A 252 -5.48 -3.22 -15.46
C ASN A 252 -4.94 -2.55 -14.21
N ASN A 253 -5.08 -1.22 -14.09
CA ASN A 253 -4.71 -0.48 -12.89
C ASN A 253 -5.49 -0.99 -11.66
N ASN A 254 -6.79 -1.25 -11.81
CA ASN A 254 -7.59 -1.83 -10.75
C ASN A 254 -7.09 -3.23 -10.34
N PHE A 255 -6.73 -4.09 -11.28
CA PHE A 255 -6.17 -5.42 -10.97
C PHE A 255 -4.83 -5.32 -10.24
N ILE A 256 -3.96 -4.36 -10.60
CA ILE A 256 -2.70 -4.12 -9.90
C ILE A 256 -2.97 -3.67 -8.46
N LEU A 257 -3.90 -2.73 -8.24
CA LEU A 257 -4.30 -2.29 -6.92
C LEU A 257 -4.90 -3.43 -6.08
N MET A 258 -5.75 -4.25 -6.70
CA MET A 258 -6.33 -5.43 -6.04
C MET A 258 -5.27 -6.45 -5.63
N ALA A 259 -4.22 -6.66 -6.43
CA ALA A 259 -3.12 -7.55 -6.08
C ALA A 259 -2.43 -7.13 -4.78
N HIS A 260 -2.33 -5.83 -4.53
CA HIS A 260 -1.78 -5.26 -3.30
C HIS A 260 -2.85 -4.91 -2.25
N ARG A 261 -4.12 -5.22 -2.52
CA ARG A 261 -5.27 -4.89 -1.66
C ARG A 261 -5.35 -3.40 -1.28
N VAL A 262 -4.87 -2.52 -2.17
CA VAL A 262 -4.86 -1.07 -1.97
C VAL A 262 -6.15 -0.47 -2.51
N PRO A 263 -6.92 0.29 -1.69
CA PRO A 263 -8.12 0.98 -2.17
C PRO A 263 -7.77 2.04 -3.22
N VAL A 264 -8.64 2.19 -4.22
CA VAL A 264 -8.50 3.17 -5.30
C VAL A 264 -8.44 4.60 -4.76
N SER A 265 -9.14 4.88 -3.64
CA SER A 265 -9.11 6.15 -2.92
C SER A 265 -7.72 6.58 -2.46
N LYS A 266 -6.82 5.63 -2.13
CA LYS A 266 -5.45 5.92 -1.66
C LYS A 266 -4.51 6.43 -2.74
N VAL A 267 -4.82 6.16 -4.00
CA VAL A 267 -3.99 6.57 -5.16
C VAL A 267 -4.60 7.74 -5.93
N GLY A 268 -5.66 8.36 -5.41
CA GLY A 268 -6.29 9.53 -6.02
C GLY A 268 -7.07 9.25 -7.30
N LEU A 269 -7.33 7.98 -7.63
CA LEU A 269 -8.07 7.57 -8.83
C LEU A 269 -9.57 7.37 -8.59
N ALA A 270 -10.06 7.74 -7.41
CA ALA A 270 -11.45 7.55 -7.00
C ALA A 270 -12.35 8.67 -7.53
N GLU A 271 -12.87 8.55 -8.74
CA GLU A 271 -13.91 9.42 -9.25
C GLU A 271 -15.28 9.05 -8.64
N GLY A 272 -15.99 10.03 -8.07
CA GLY A 272 -17.36 9.85 -7.57
C GLY A 272 -17.51 9.05 -6.27
N VAL A 273 -16.40 8.75 -5.56
CA VAL A 273 -16.45 8.04 -4.27
C VAL A 273 -16.82 9.01 -3.15
N SER A 274 -17.88 8.70 -2.39
CA SER A 274 -18.26 9.50 -1.23
C SER A 274 -17.19 9.39 -0.11
N LEU A 275 -17.07 10.45 0.71
CA LEU A 275 -16.14 10.48 1.83
C LEU A 275 -16.36 9.31 2.81
N ALA A 276 -17.60 8.89 3.01
CA ALA A 276 -17.94 7.77 3.89
C ALA A 276 -17.38 6.45 3.36
N VAL A 277 -17.53 6.18 2.05
CA VAL A 277 -16.99 4.98 1.40
C VAL A 277 -15.45 5.00 1.41
N ALA A 278 -14.83 6.16 1.17
CA ALA A 278 -13.38 6.29 1.25
C ALA A 278 -12.85 6.00 2.66
N ARG A 279 -13.51 6.50 3.71
CA ARG A 279 -13.14 6.23 5.11
C ARG A 279 -13.29 4.76 5.49
N ASP A 280 -14.35 4.11 5.05
CA ASP A 280 -14.57 2.68 5.31
C ASP A 280 -13.53 1.81 4.58
N ALA A 281 -13.20 2.16 3.34
CA ALA A 281 -12.13 1.52 2.60
C ALA A 281 -10.76 1.70 3.28
N ASP A 282 -10.48 2.89 3.82
CA ASP A 282 -9.26 3.20 4.57
C ASP A 282 -9.17 2.40 5.86
N LYS A 283 -10.28 2.27 6.59
CA LYS A 283 -10.37 1.44 7.79
C LYS A 283 -10.10 -0.03 7.46
N THR A 284 -10.78 -0.56 6.45
CA THR A 284 -10.62 -1.94 5.99
C THR A 284 -9.16 -2.20 5.57
N PHE A 285 -8.54 -1.29 4.81
CA PHE A 285 -7.14 -1.37 4.43
C PHE A 285 -6.20 -1.40 5.64
N SER A 286 -6.45 -0.51 6.61
CA SER A 286 -5.67 -0.47 7.85
C SER A 286 -5.77 -1.78 8.64
N GLU A 287 -6.97 -2.32 8.81
CA GLU A 287 -7.21 -3.53 9.59
C GLU A 287 -6.73 -4.81 8.90
N GLN A 288 -6.87 -4.90 7.56
CA GLN A 288 -6.59 -6.13 6.82
C GLN A 288 -5.20 -6.19 6.19
N VAL A 289 -4.54 -5.05 5.96
CA VAL A 289 -3.24 -4.99 5.30
C VAL A 289 -2.18 -4.40 6.21
N VAL A 290 -2.41 -3.20 6.77
CA VAL A 290 -1.39 -2.49 7.54
C VAL A 290 -1.11 -3.19 8.87
N ARG A 291 -2.15 -3.41 9.67
CA ARG A 291 -2.04 -4.03 11.00
C ARG A 291 -1.41 -5.42 11.02
N PRO A 292 -1.83 -6.38 10.17
CA PRO A 292 -1.19 -7.70 10.13
C PRO A 292 0.30 -7.64 9.77
N MET A 293 0.69 -6.66 8.94
CA MET A 293 2.09 -6.48 8.58
C MET A 293 2.87 -5.82 9.72
N GLN A 294 2.30 -4.81 10.39
CA GLN A 294 2.88 -4.23 11.61
C GLN A 294 3.09 -5.30 12.68
N SER A 295 2.08 -6.12 12.97
CA SER A 295 2.18 -7.21 13.96
C SER A 295 3.30 -8.21 13.62
N ARG A 296 3.49 -8.52 12.33
CA ARG A 296 4.58 -9.37 11.87
C ARG A 296 5.96 -8.75 12.12
N LEU A 297 6.11 -7.46 11.89
CA LEU A 297 7.35 -6.73 12.18
C LEU A 297 7.58 -6.61 13.68
N GLU A 298 6.55 -6.25 14.44
CA GLU A 298 6.57 -6.17 15.90
C GLU A 298 7.07 -7.48 16.51
N GLU A 299 6.56 -8.63 16.06
CA GLU A 299 7.02 -9.96 16.51
C GLU A 299 8.53 -10.14 16.31
N LYS A 300 9.08 -9.69 15.17
CA LYS A 300 10.51 -9.84 14.86
C LYS A 300 11.37 -8.91 15.71
N ILE A 301 10.95 -7.66 15.87
CA ILE A 301 11.66 -6.68 16.70
C ILE A 301 11.58 -7.09 18.18
N ASN A 302 10.43 -7.49 18.67
CA ASN A 302 10.26 -7.97 20.04
C ASN A 302 11.13 -9.22 20.32
N LYS A 303 11.32 -10.08 19.33
CA LYS A 303 12.25 -11.19 19.46
C LYS A 303 13.69 -10.73 19.65
N ILE A 304 14.11 -9.64 19.00
CA ILE A 304 15.43 -9.02 19.21
C ILE A 304 15.53 -8.44 20.61
N LEU A 305 14.55 -7.66 21.05
CA LEU A 305 14.50 -7.03 22.37
C LEU A 305 14.59 -8.05 23.52
N ARG A 306 13.89 -9.19 23.38
CA ARG A 306 13.87 -10.26 24.41
C ARG A 306 15.22 -10.96 24.58
N ILE A 307 16.01 -11.11 23.53
CA ILE A 307 17.34 -11.73 23.59
C ILE A 307 18.33 -10.84 24.34
N ASP A 308 18.19 -9.53 24.24
CA ASP A 308 19.06 -8.56 24.92
C ASP A 308 18.65 -8.32 26.40
N GLY A 309 17.70 -9.11 26.92
CA GLY A 309 17.26 -9.07 28.31
C GLY A 309 16.25 -7.98 28.64
N SER A 310 15.76 -7.23 27.66
CA SER A 310 14.74 -6.20 27.84
C SER A 310 13.32 -6.80 27.78
N ASN A 311 12.99 -7.70 28.70
CA ASN A 311 11.64 -8.27 28.80
C ASN A 311 10.58 -7.29 29.35
N MET A 312 10.98 -6.05 29.68
CA MET A 312 10.09 -5.06 30.28
C MET A 312 9.17 -4.37 29.29
N PHE A 313 9.58 -4.29 28.03
CA PHE A 313 8.84 -3.55 27.01
C PHE A 313 8.64 -4.37 25.76
N ASP A 314 7.52 -4.12 25.09
CA ASP A 314 7.24 -4.59 23.75
C ASP A 314 7.25 -3.38 22.79
N PHE A 315 7.91 -3.53 21.66
CA PHE A 315 7.88 -2.61 20.54
C PHE A 315 6.51 -2.69 19.88
N LYS A 316 5.88 -1.55 19.66
CA LYS A 316 4.60 -1.48 18.97
C LYS A 316 4.54 -0.26 18.06
N PHE A 317 4.05 -0.46 16.84
CA PHE A 317 3.77 0.65 15.94
C PHE A 317 2.59 1.47 16.44
N ASN A 318 2.67 2.78 16.23
CA ASN A 318 1.55 3.66 16.47
C ASN A 318 0.41 3.33 15.50
N GLU A 319 -0.80 3.36 16.01
CA GLU A 319 -2.00 3.13 15.19
C GLU A 319 -2.37 4.42 14.47
N LEU A 320 -2.76 4.29 13.20
CA LEU A 320 -3.38 5.39 12.48
C LEU A 320 -4.74 5.65 13.14
N SER A 321 -4.90 6.79 13.77
CA SER A 321 -6.22 7.22 14.26
C SER A 321 -7.07 7.60 13.04
N LEU A 322 -7.90 6.67 12.57
CA LEU A 322 -8.88 6.91 11.50
C LEU A 322 -10.20 7.47 12.06
N SER A 323 -10.29 7.63 13.39
CA SER A 323 -11.43 8.28 14.00
C SER A 323 -11.36 9.79 13.76
N ASP A 324 -12.40 10.33 13.15
CA ASP A 324 -12.64 11.77 13.09
C ASP A 324 -12.56 12.33 14.51
N GLU A 325 -11.91 13.46 14.71
CA GLU A 325 -11.83 14.12 16.05
C GLU A 325 -13.22 14.25 16.68
N ASP A 326 -14.23 14.52 15.85
CA ASP A 326 -15.64 14.58 16.26
C ASP A 326 -16.17 13.25 16.78
N THR A 327 -15.80 12.15 16.11
CA THR A 327 -16.19 10.79 16.53
C THR A 327 -15.44 10.38 17.78
N GLN A 328 -14.15 10.67 17.88
CA GLN A 328 -13.35 10.39 19.05
C GLN A 328 -13.83 11.20 20.27
N SER A 329 -14.12 12.48 20.09
CA SER A 329 -14.70 13.34 21.12
C SER A 329 -16.03 12.80 21.65
N LYS A 330 -16.91 12.30 20.77
CA LYS A 330 -18.19 11.66 21.17
C LYS A 330 -17.97 10.34 21.92
N ILE A 331 -16.97 9.56 21.54
CA ILE A 331 -16.61 8.32 22.24
C ILE A 331 -16.07 8.65 23.62
N ASP A 332 -15.18 9.64 23.73
CA ASP A 332 -14.59 10.08 24.99
C ASP A 332 -15.65 10.68 25.94
N GLU A 333 -16.57 11.49 25.42
CA GLU A 333 -17.73 11.95 26.17
C GLU A 333 -18.57 10.80 26.73
N ARG A 334 -18.81 9.75 25.92
CA ARG A 334 -19.52 8.54 26.38
C ARG A 334 -18.74 7.78 27.44
N HIS A 335 -17.42 7.66 27.29
CA HIS A 335 -16.58 6.99 28.27
C HIS A 335 -16.56 7.70 29.61
N ILE A 336 -16.46 9.03 29.62
CA ILE A 336 -16.57 9.85 30.84
C ILE A 336 -17.98 9.69 31.45
N ARG A 337 -19.02 9.83 30.63
CA ARG A 337 -20.43 9.73 31.09
C ARG A 337 -20.74 8.38 31.69
N ASN A 338 -20.25 7.30 31.09
CA ASN A 338 -20.46 5.94 31.56
C ASN A 338 -19.46 5.51 32.66
N LYS A 339 -18.62 6.43 33.14
CA LYS A 339 -17.60 6.17 34.18
C LYS A 339 -16.61 5.07 33.78
N ILE A 340 -16.37 4.89 32.48
CA ILE A 340 -15.41 3.92 31.92
C ILE A 340 -13.99 4.49 31.99
N LYS A 341 -13.84 5.80 31.74
CA LYS A 341 -12.58 6.55 31.83
C LYS A 341 -12.76 7.83 32.64
N VAL A 342 -11.66 8.29 33.21
CA VAL A 342 -11.62 9.59 33.91
C VAL A 342 -11.02 10.68 33.01
N PRO A 343 -11.33 11.96 33.25
CA PRO A 343 -10.81 13.06 32.43
C PRO A 343 -9.30 13.08 32.26
N ASN A 344 -8.53 12.80 33.31
CA ASN A 344 -7.07 12.78 33.24
C ASN A 344 -6.49 11.67 32.36
N GLU A 345 -7.18 10.54 32.21
CA GLU A 345 -6.76 9.49 31.28
C GLU A 345 -6.85 9.96 29.80
N ILE A 346 -7.92 10.70 29.48
CA ILE A 346 -8.12 11.25 28.13
C ILE A 346 -7.10 12.37 27.88
N ARG A 347 -6.91 13.27 28.87
CA ARG A 347 -5.91 14.34 28.78
C ARG A 347 -4.49 13.79 28.61
N ALA A 348 -4.14 12.73 29.33
CA ALA A 348 -2.84 12.08 29.22
C ALA A 348 -2.63 11.45 27.83
N ARG A 349 -3.68 10.85 27.25
CA ARG A 349 -3.65 10.32 25.88
C ARG A 349 -3.37 11.43 24.86
N ASP A 350 -4.02 12.60 25.04
CA ASP A 350 -3.96 13.71 24.10
C ASP A 350 -2.77 14.67 24.42
N GLY A 351 -1.91 14.28 25.36
CA GLY A 351 -0.70 15.04 25.71
C GLY A 351 -0.92 16.27 26.58
N PHE A 352 -2.11 16.44 27.17
CA PHE A 352 -2.43 17.54 28.07
C PHE A 352 -2.04 17.24 29.51
N PRO A 353 -1.62 18.25 30.31
CA PRO A 353 -1.31 18.06 31.73
C PRO A 353 -2.58 17.69 32.52
N ALA A 354 -2.40 16.90 33.57
CA ALA A 354 -3.48 16.50 34.46
C ALA A 354 -4.10 17.73 35.15
N ILE A 355 -5.41 17.65 35.40
CA ILE A 355 -6.17 18.67 36.15
C ILE A 355 -6.56 18.12 37.53
N GLU A 356 -6.74 19.02 38.50
CA GLU A 356 -7.20 18.67 39.84
C GLU A 356 -8.64 18.13 39.79
N GLY A 357 -8.91 17.02 40.50
CA GLY A 357 -10.20 16.31 40.45
C GLY A 357 -10.43 15.49 39.16
N GLY A 358 -9.51 15.50 38.20
CA GLY A 358 -9.68 14.79 36.92
C GLY A 358 -9.44 13.28 37.00
N ASP A 359 -9.02 12.75 38.13
CA ASP A 359 -8.85 11.31 38.38
C ASP A 359 -10.09 10.67 39.01
N GLU A 360 -11.12 11.47 39.29
CA GLU A 360 -12.40 10.99 39.81
C GLU A 360 -13.44 10.89 38.68
N PRO A 361 -14.35 9.90 38.73
CA PRO A 361 -15.44 9.81 37.79
C PRO A 361 -16.37 11.03 37.88
N VAL A 362 -16.61 11.68 36.75
CA VAL A 362 -17.48 12.88 36.72
C VAL A 362 -18.89 12.52 37.14
N GLU A 363 -19.42 13.17 38.17
CA GLU A 363 -20.82 13.12 38.53
C GLU A 363 -21.60 14.13 37.70
N LEU A 364 -22.47 13.60 36.81
CA LEU A 364 -23.35 14.45 36.03
C LEU A 364 -24.41 15.07 36.96
N THR A 365 -24.55 16.37 36.94
CA THR A 365 -25.67 17.03 37.59
C THR A 365 -27.01 16.55 37.01
N ALA A 366 -28.06 16.55 37.81
CA ALA A 366 -29.39 16.07 37.39
C ALA A 366 -29.88 16.74 36.09
N ARG A 367 -29.50 17.99 35.86
CA ARG A 367 -29.82 18.76 34.64
C ARG A 367 -29.07 18.24 33.41
N GLN A 368 -27.80 17.95 33.54
CA GLN A 368 -26.95 17.36 32.46
C GLN A 368 -27.39 15.92 32.13
N ALA A 369 -27.85 15.16 33.13
CA ALA A 369 -28.39 13.82 32.93
C ALA A 369 -29.76 13.85 32.20
N ALA A 370 -30.59 14.85 32.44
CA ALA A 370 -31.86 15.06 31.75
C ALA A 370 -31.64 15.47 30.27
N ASP A 371 -30.75 16.43 30.00
CA ASP A 371 -30.42 16.89 28.66
C ASP A 371 -29.77 15.75 27.84
N ALA A 372 -28.93 14.93 28.46
CA ALA A 372 -28.31 13.77 27.85
C ALA A 372 -29.35 12.69 27.45
N SER A 373 -30.34 12.46 28.29
CA SER A 373 -31.44 11.50 28.02
C SER A 373 -32.35 12.00 26.90
N ALA A 374 -32.61 13.30 26.82
CA ALA A 374 -33.40 13.93 25.76
C ALA A 374 -32.69 13.82 24.39
N ASN A 375 -31.41 14.09 24.36
CA ASN A 375 -30.59 13.98 23.12
C ASN A 375 -30.48 12.53 22.61
N THR A 376 -30.36 11.56 23.52
CA THR A 376 -30.35 10.13 23.18
C THR A 376 -31.67 9.67 22.58
N ARG A 377 -32.83 10.18 23.13
CA ARG A 377 -34.15 9.89 22.58
C ARG A 377 -34.33 10.48 21.18
N GLN A 378 -33.85 11.69 20.96
CA GLN A 378 -33.91 12.39 19.66
C GLN A 378 -33.05 11.70 18.60
N THR A 379 -31.86 11.20 18.96
CA THR A 379 -30.98 10.45 18.05
C THR A 379 -31.62 9.10 17.68
N ARG A 380 -32.19 8.36 18.66
CA ARG A 380 -32.90 7.11 18.39
C ARG A 380 -34.14 7.29 17.50
N ALA A 381 -34.87 8.40 17.66
CA ALA A 381 -36.00 8.72 16.81
C ALA A 381 -35.58 9.00 15.38
N ARG A 382 -34.50 9.76 15.16
CA ARG A 382 -33.92 10.02 13.82
C ARG A 382 -33.37 8.75 13.16
N ASP A 383 -32.74 7.88 13.91
CA ASP A 383 -32.24 6.61 13.40
C ASP A 383 -33.38 5.65 13.03
N ALA A 384 -34.46 5.64 13.78
CA ALA A 384 -35.68 4.90 13.48
C ALA A 384 -36.39 5.43 12.21
N GLU A 385 -36.49 6.76 12.05
CA GLU A 385 -37.03 7.39 10.83
C GLU A 385 -36.16 7.07 9.59
N ARG A 386 -34.82 7.11 9.70
CA ARG A 386 -33.92 6.72 8.62
C ARG A 386 -34.04 5.25 8.26
N SER A 387 -34.20 4.38 9.24
CA SER A 387 -34.40 2.94 9.03
C SER A 387 -35.75 2.65 8.36
N ALA A 388 -36.82 3.37 8.73
CA ALA A 388 -38.13 3.27 8.11
C ALA A 388 -38.11 3.77 6.65
N ALA A 389 -37.46 4.91 6.38
CA ALA A 389 -37.34 5.44 5.03
C ALA A 389 -36.50 4.52 4.11
N ALA A 390 -35.49 3.84 4.66
CA ALA A 390 -34.70 2.86 3.91
C ALA A 390 -35.48 1.57 3.60
N SER A 391 -36.43 1.16 4.47
CA SER A 391 -37.29 0.02 4.22
C SER A 391 -38.39 0.32 3.19
N ASP A 392 -38.93 1.54 3.15
CA ASP A 392 -39.93 1.96 2.15
C ASP A 392 -39.30 2.05 0.74
N SER A 393 -38.10 2.60 0.62
CA SER A 393 -37.39 2.64 -0.68
C SER A 393 -37.01 1.25 -1.23
N ALA A 394 -36.81 0.26 -0.36
CA ALA A 394 -36.56 -1.13 -0.76
C ALA A 394 -37.83 -1.88 -1.12
N GLY A 395 -38.99 -1.42 -0.63
CA GLY A 395 -40.33 -1.96 -0.97
C GLY A 395 -40.80 -1.55 -2.37
N GLU A 396 -40.57 -0.32 -2.79
CA GLU A 396 -40.96 0.18 -4.10
C GLU A 396 -40.16 -0.44 -5.27
N ALA A 397 -38.93 -0.92 -5.03
CA ALA A 397 -38.11 -1.58 -6.05
C ALA A 397 -38.53 -3.04 -6.36
N ARG A 398 -39.57 -3.58 -5.73
CA ARG A 398 -40.04 -4.97 -5.89
C ARG A 398 -41.41 -5.14 -6.50
N GLN A 399 -41.97 -4.16 -7.25
CA GLN A 399 -43.18 -4.41 -8.05
C GLN A 399 -42.80 -5.15 -9.32
N PRO A 400 -43.38 -6.33 -9.60
CA PRO A 400 -43.15 -7.07 -10.85
C PRO A 400 -43.82 -6.31 -11.97
N GLN A 401 -43.09 -6.04 -13.06
CA GLN A 401 -43.65 -5.55 -14.32
C GLN A 401 -44.56 -6.66 -14.87
N GLY A 402 -45.84 -6.33 -14.97
CA GLY A 402 -46.88 -7.22 -15.48
C GLY A 402 -46.59 -7.64 -16.92
N GLU A 403 -46.80 -8.91 -17.15
CA GLU A 403 -46.83 -9.53 -18.47
C GLU A 403 -47.90 -8.84 -19.36
N GLY A 404 -47.49 -8.29 -20.49
CA GLY A 404 -48.37 -7.84 -21.55
C GLY A 404 -48.90 -9.04 -22.33
N PRO A 405 -50.15 -9.00 -22.83
CA PRO A 405 -50.80 -10.15 -23.46
C PRO A 405 -50.21 -10.46 -24.84
N ALA A 406 -50.02 -11.75 -25.09
CA ALA A 406 -49.78 -12.31 -26.42
C ALA A 406 -50.99 -12.03 -27.32
N SER A 407 -50.75 -11.51 -28.50
CA SER A 407 -51.72 -11.50 -29.61
C SER A 407 -51.10 -12.16 -30.82
N ASP A 408 -51.79 -13.17 -31.29
CA ASP A 408 -51.84 -13.88 -32.59
C ASP A 408 -50.86 -13.50 -33.70
#